data_5ff98283d1444d130584698e64cc0e6a
#
_entry.id   5ff98283d1444d130584698e64cc0e6a
#
_cell.length_a   1.000
_cell.length_b   1.000
_cell.length_c   1.000
_cell.angle_alpha   90.00
_cell.angle_beta   90.00
_cell.angle_gamma   90.00
#
_symmetry.space_group_name_H-M   'P 1'
#
loop_
_entity.id
_entity.type
_entity.pdbx_description
1 polymer ?
#
loop_
_entity_poly.entity_id
_entity_poly.type
_entity_poly.pdbx_seq_one_letter_code
_entity_poly.pdbx_strand_id
1 'polypeptide(L)'
;EESHYLLDPHTADGVQVARQLREKLEGPVAVMETALPVKFEETIVEAVGFVPPVPPRFADIEGHEQRVVELPRDVDALKELIQSRVKAGR
;
A
#
# COMPACT_ATOMS: atom_id res chain seq x y z
N GLU A 1 -15.93 3.98 -9.13
CA GLU A 1 -17.16 3.28 -9.55
C GLU A 1 -17.32 3.17 -11.08
N GLU A 2 -16.96 4.21 -11.85
CA GLU A 2 -17.10 4.23 -13.32
C GLU A 2 -16.40 3.06 -14.01
N SER A 3 -15.21 2.68 -13.53
CA SER A 3 -14.41 1.62 -14.14
C SER A 3 -14.65 0.23 -13.54
N HIS A 4 -15.46 0.14 -12.49
CA HIS A 4 -15.67 -1.07 -11.68
C HIS A 4 -14.37 -1.68 -11.15
N TYR A 5 -13.36 -0.84 -10.95
CA TYR A 5 -12.06 -1.24 -10.42
C TYR A 5 -11.82 -0.57 -9.06
N LEU A 6 -11.52 -1.37 -8.05
CA LEU A 6 -11.23 -0.88 -6.70
C LEU A 6 -9.76 -0.53 -6.58
N LEU A 7 -9.47 0.70 -6.19
CA LEU A 7 -8.11 1.22 -6.00
C LEU A 7 -7.76 1.33 -4.52
N ASP A 8 -6.49 1.17 -4.18
CA ASP A 8 -5.99 1.58 -2.87
C ASP A 8 -6.03 3.11 -2.73
N PRO A 9 -6.00 3.67 -1.50
CA PRO A 9 -6.13 5.11 -1.30
C PRO A 9 -5.07 5.95 -2.02
N HIS A 10 -3.84 5.49 -2.08
CA HIS A 10 -2.75 6.23 -2.72
C HIS A 10 -2.92 6.31 -4.24
N THR A 11 -3.30 5.20 -4.86
CA THR A 11 -3.59 5.16 -6.29
C THR A 11 -4.83 6.00 -6.62
N ALA A 12 -5.85 5.98 -5.74
CA ALA A 12 -7.04 6.82 -5.90
C ALA A 12 -6.70 8.31 -5.90
N ASP A 13 -5.78 8.76 -5.06
CA ASP A 13 -5.29 10.13 -5.07
C ASP A 13 -4.65 10.47 -6.41
N GLY A 14 -3.80 9.59 -6.92
CA GLY A 14 -3.17 9.77 -8.23
C GLY A 14 -4.18 9.89 -9.37
N VAL A 15 -5.20 9.04 -9.39
CA VAL A 15 -6.29 9.08 -10.38
C VAL A 15 -7.07 10.38 -10.29
N GLN A 16 -7.38 10.83 -9.07
CA GLN A 16 -8.11 12.08 -8.87
C GLN A 16 -7.34 13.29 -9.42
N VAL A 17 -6.05 13.37 -9.11
CA VAL A 17 -5.19 14.45 -9.62
C VAL A 17 -5.06 14.36 -11.14
N ALA A 18 -4.90 13.18 -11.71
CA ALA A 18 -4.82 12.98 -13.15
C ALA A 18 -6.09 13.46 -13.85
N ARG A 19 -7.26 13.19 -13.28
CA ARG A 19 -8.54 13.68 -13.81
C ARG A 19 -8.65 15.21 -13.77
N GLN A 20 -8.22 15.82 -12.67
CA GLN A 20 -8.24 17.27 -12.51
C GLN A 20 -7.32 17.99 -13.51
N LEU A 21 -6.20 17.36 -13.87
CA LEU A 21 -5.21 17.95 -14.75
C LEU A 21 -5.31 17.46 -16.20
N ARG A 22 -6.26 16.58 -16.50
CA ARG A 22 -6.35 15.90 -17.81
C ARG A 22 -6.30 16.83 -18.99
N GLU A 23 -6.98 17.96 -18.92
CA GLU A 23 -7.03 18.95 -20.01
C GLU A 23 -5.69 19.67 -20.23
N LYS A 24 -4.84 19.69 -19.20
CA LYS A 24 -3.53 20.32 -19.25
C LYS A 24 -2.41 19.37 -19.70
N LEU A 25 -2.74 18.08 -19.81
CA LEU A 25 -1.77 17.03 -20.16
C LEU A 25 -2.02 16.54 -21.57
N GLU A 26 -0.94 16.45 -22.35
CA GLU A 26 -0.98 15.91 -23.71
C GLU A 26 -0.63 14.42 -23.71
N GLY A 27 -1.27 13.69 -24.62
CA GLY A 27 -1.02 12.26 -24.79
C GLY A 27 -1.60 11.37 -23.70
N PRO A 28 -1.23 10.09 -23.69
CA PRO A 28 -1.68 9.14 -22.68
C PRO A 28 -1.09 9.46 -21.30
N VAL A 29 -1.91 9.25 -20.26
CA VAL A 29 -1.50 9.48 -18.85
C VAL A 29 -1.56 8.15 -18.11
N ALA A 30 -0.43 7.75 -17.55
CA ALA A 30 -0.34 6.56 -16.72
C ALA A 30 -0.34 6.95 -15.24
N VAL A 31 -1.19 6.32 -14.45
CA VAL A 31 -1.22 6.46 -13.00
C VAL A 31 -0.73 5.14 -12.40
N MET A 32 0.34 5.20 -11.62
CA MET A 32 0.95 4.01 -11.05
C MET A 32 0.11 3.46 -9.89
N GLU A 33 -0.22 2.18 -9.95
CA GLU A 33 -0.80 1.46 -8.83
C GLU A 33 0.31 1.09 -7.85
N THR A 34 0.27 1.66 -6.66
CA THR A 34 1.37 1.55 -5.69
C THR A 34 1.11 0.55 -4.57
N ALA A 35 -0.13 0.10 -4.40
CA ALA A 35 -0.51 -0.90 -3.41
C ALA A 35 -1.83 -1.56 -3.79
N LEU A 36 -2.24 -2.56 -3.03
CA LEU A 36 -3.53 -3.22 -3.20
C LEU A 36 -4.53 -2.71 -2.14
N PRO A 37 -5.85 -2.66 -2.48
CA PRO A 37 -6.89 -2.19 -1.55
C PRO A 37 -6.90 -2.92 -0.22
N VAL A 38 -6.68 -4.22 -0.20
CA VAL A 38 -6.69 -5.05 1.01
C VAL A 38 -5.70 -4.59 2.08
N LYS A 39 -4.65 -3.91 1.69
CA LYS A 39 -3.65 -3.37 2.61
C LYS A 39 -4.20 -2.22 3.47
N PHE A 40 -5.30 -1.61 3.06
CA PHE A 40 -5.90 -0.45 3.70
C PHE A 40 -7.40 -0.67 3.97
N GLU A 41 -7.73 -1.81 4.54
CA GLU A 41 -9.11 -2.27 4.73
C GLU A 41 -10.01 -1.22 5.39
N GLU A 42 -9.58 -0.64 6.52
CA GLU A 42 -10.37 0.36 7.24
C GLU A 42 -10.72 1.56 6.38
N THR A 43 -9.75 2.10 5.65
CA THR A 43 -9.95 3.23 4.75
C THR A 43 -10.88 2.89 3.59
N ILE A 44 -10.75 1.68 3.03
CA ILE A 44 -11.62 1.23 1.94
C ILE A 44 -13.06 1.08 2.43
N VAL A 45 -13.29 0.48 3.58
CA VAL A 45 -14.63 0.34 4.17
C VAL A 45 -15.26 1.70 4.43
N GLU A 46 -14.49 2.66 4.96
CA GLU A 46 -14.95 4.02 5.17
C GLU A 46 -15.38 4.71 3.85
N ALA A 47 -14.60 4.52 2.79
CA ALA A 47 -14.82 5.20 1.51
C ALA A 47 -15.92 4.58 0.66
N VAL A 48 -16.02 3.27 0.61
CA VAL A 48 -16.91 2.55 -0.33
C VAL A 48 -17.94 1.63 0.35
N GLY A 49 -17.82 1.39 1.65
CA GLY A 49 -18.82 0.65 2.43
C GLY A 49 -18.74 -0.87 2.35
N PHE A 50 -17.70 -1.44 1.76
CA PHE A 50 -17.50 -2.88 1.73
C PHE A 50 -16.03 -3.25 1.95
N VAL A 51 -15.80 -4.48 2.43
CA VAL A 51 -14.45 -5.02 2.67
C VAL A 51 -13.79 -5.33 1.33
N PRO A 52 -12.55 -4.87 1.10
CA PRO A 52 -11.84 -5.17 -0.16
C PRO A 52 -11.52 -6.67 -0.25
N PRO A 53 -11.60 -7.27 -1.45
CA PRO A 53 -11.27 -8.69 -1.62
C PRO A 53 -9.78 -8.93 -1.40
N VAL A 54 -9.46 -10.05 -0.75
CA VAL A 54 -8.09 -10.51 -0.55
C VAL A 54 -7.66 -11.33 -1.77
N PRO A 55 -6.55 -10.98 -2.47
CA PRO A 55 -6.06 -11.81 -3.56
C PRO A 55 -5.82 -13.26 -3.10
N PRO A 56 -6.17 -14.27 -3.91
CA PRO A 56 -6.05 -15.68 -3.49
C PRO A 56 -4.66 -16.08 -2.98
N ARG A 57 -3.60 -15.53 -3.55
CA ARG A 57 -2.23 -15.81 -3.13
C ARG A 57 -1.87 -15.29 -1.74
N PHE A 58 -2.69 -14.41 -1.17
CA PHE A 58 -2.49 -13.82 0.15
C PHE A 58 -3.59 -14.21 1.15
N ALA A 59 -4.46 -15.17 0.79
CA ALA A 59 -5.64 -15.53 1.58
C ALA A 59 -5.31 -15.98 3.00
N ASP A 60 -4.13 -16.57 3.21
CA ASP A 60 -3.68 -17.09 4.50
C ASP A 60 -2.68 -16.19 5.24
N ILE A 61 -2.37 -15.00 4.69
CA ILE A 61 -1.30 -14.15 5.22
C ILE A 61 -1.55 -13.71 6.67
N GLU A 62 -2.81 -13.48 7.06
CA GLU A 62 -3.14 -13.07 8.42
C GLU A 62 -2.92 -14.17 9.46
N GLY A 63 -2.90 -15.43 9.02
CA GLY A 63 -2.59 -16.57 9.87
C GLY A 63 -1.10 -16.80 10.08
N HIS A 64 -0.25 -16.10 9.36
CA HIS A 64 1.20 -16.24 9.47
C HIS A 64 1.74 -15.53 10.72
N GLU A 65 2.83 -16.07 11.25
CA GLU A 65 3.55 -15.47 12.37
C GLU A 65 4.03 -14.06 12.02
N GLN A 66 3.76 -13.12 12.90
CA GLN A 66 4.29 -11.77 12.77
C GLN A 66 5.70 -11.69 13.36
N ARG A 67 6.64 -11.18 12.58
CA ARG A 67 8.01 -10.95 13.02
C ARG A 67 8.23 -9.46 13.18
N VAL A 68 8.03 -8.99 14.39
CA VAL A 68 8.10 -7.57 14.73
C VAL A 68 9.17 -7.36 15.80
N VAL A 69 9.97 -6.34 15.61
CA VAL A 69 10.94 -5.88 16.61
C VAL A 69 10.56 -4.46 17.02
N GLU A 70 10.33 -4.26 18.31
CA GLU A 70 10.08 -2.92 18.83
C GLU A 70 11.39 -2.14 18.92
N LEU A 71 11.35 -0.91 18.42
CA LEU A 71 12.50 0.00 18.45
C LEU A 71 12.08 1.35 19.00
N PRO A 72 12.98 2.02 19.76
CA PRO A 72 12.78 3.41 20.10
C PRO A 72 12.86 4.25 18.81
N ARG A 73 12.24 5.43 18.83
CA ARG A 73 12.31 6.37 17.71
C ARG A 73 13.68 7.05 17.69
N ASP A 74 14.67 6.31 17.24
CA ASP A 74 16.08 6.68 17.22
C ASP A 74 16.74 6.07 15.97
N VAL A 75 17.36 6.91 15.17
CA VAL A 75 18.02 6.52 13.93
C VAL A 75 19.18 5.57 14.19
N ASP A 76 19.94 5.78 15.23
CA ASP A 76 21.09 4.94 15.55
C ASP A 76 20.66 3.52 15.96
N ALA A 77 19.57 3.40 16.73
CA ALA A 77 18.99 2.09 17.06
C ALA A 77 18.53 1.33 15.79
N LEU A 78 17.94 2.03 14.83
CA LEU A 78 17.55 1.42 13.56
C LEU A 78 18.76 0.96 12.74
N LYS A 79 19.81 1.77 12.66
CA LYS A 79 21.05 1.41 11.97
C LYS A 79 21.72 0.18 12.58
N GLU A 80 21.79 0.12 13.91
CA GLU A 80 22.34 -1.03 14.63
C GLU A 80 21.55 -2.29 14.34
N LEU A 81 20.20 -2.22 14.35
CA LEU A 81 19.36 -3.36 14.01
C LEU A 81 19.62 -3.85 12.59
N ILE A 82 19.67 -2.95 11.61
CA ILE A 82 19.95 -3.31 10.22
C ILE A 82 21.31 -4.00 10.11
N GLN A 83 22.35 -3.43 10.69
CA GLN A 83 23.70 -4.01 10.65
C GLN A 83 23.76 -5.39 11.27
N SER A 84 23.10 -5.60 12.41
CA SER A 84 23.07 -6.90 13.09
C SER A 84 22.37 -7.96 12.23
N ARG A 85 21.30 -7.59 11.53
CA ARG A 85 20.54 -8.51 10.67
C ARG A 85 21.30 -8.86 9.40
N VAL A 86 21.96 -7.89 8.78
CA VAL A 86 22.77 -8.12 7.59
C VAL A 86 23.94 -9.06 7.89
N LYS A 87 24.62 -8.87 9.02
CA LYS A 87 25.72 -9.77 9.45
C LYS A 87 25.22 -11.17 9.76
N ALA A 88 24.08 -11.30 10.43
CA ALA A 88 23.50 -12.59 10.80
C ALA A 88 22.93 -13.35 9.60
N GLY A 89 22.49 -12.66 8.55
CA GLY A 89 21.91 -13.24 7.35
C GLY A 89 22.92 -13.74 6.31
N ARG A 90 24.20 -13.60 6.57
CA ARG A 90 25.27 -14.04 5.65
C ARG A 90 25.96 -15.31 6.09
#